data_1ffe203f7021114ed63d6f2a5ff55ece
#
_entry.id   1ffe203f7021114ed63d6f2a5ff55ece
#
_cell.length_a   1.000
_cell.length_b   1.000
_cell.length_c   1.000
_cell.angle_alpha   90.00
_cell.angle_beta   90.00
_cell.angle_gamma   90.00
#
_symmetry.space_group_name_H-M   'P 1'
#
loop_
_entity.id
_entity.type
_entity.pdbx_description
1 polymer ?
#
loop_
_entity_poly.entity_id
_entity_poly.type
_entity_poly.pdbx_seq_one_letter_code
_entity_poly.pdbx_strand_id
1 'polypeptide(L)'
;MPPELPDHVMSDDYFAAAIRRRLRLSRAACACVPGSPSHCKHRTKEGAICGEPLDARDFHAATCNVGGGVDFGHNALRDWLAGWIEEVTGRRAPTEEYVTAWDRPKVPAETDPETGLPKIEHARLDVSFIDGTGRRAYVNVAVTSAGTTRAAERAKRAATDGAAADDMVRTKRSRYPPHKNPGCSMVPFVVEALGRLSPGAEDLLRALAPVDKQTRSVVLRRAKQSLSVVIQTRLADLLLSAERSRGAAAPKNKKVSFFFSSPLFLKDITAPRQRRLARRATSGKGLKQKSEFFASRKKHK
;
A
#
# COMPACT_ATOMS: atom_id res chain seq x y z
N MET A 1 22.81 0.61 2.56
CA MET A 1 22.59 1.18 3.91
C MET A 1 21.94 0.11 4.75
N PRO A 2 22.40 -0.14 5.98
CA PRO A 2 21.68 -1.02 6.89
C PRO A 2 20.25 -0.49 7.10
N PRO A 3 19.28 -1.36 7.36
CA PRO A 3 17.92 -0.92 7.66
C PRO A 3 17.96 -0.08 8.95
N GLU A 4 17.52 1.16 8.86
CA GLU A 4 17.53 2.11 9.99
C GLU A 4 16.50 1.74 11.08
N LEU A 5 15.59 0.79 10.77
CA LEU A 5 14.52 0.37 11.67
C LEU A 5 14.43 -1.16 11.71
N PRO A 6 14.24 -1.76 12.90
CA PRO A 6 14.09 -3.22 13.07
C PRO A 6 12.98 -3.83 12.18
N ASP A 7 11.91 -3.07 11.95
CA ASP A 7 10.75 -3.50 11.15
C ASP A 7 11.05 -3.60 9.64
N HIS A 8 12.22 -3.12 9.21
CA HIS A 8 12.68 -3.22 7.82
C HIS A 8 13.56 -4.45 7.56
N VAL A 9 13.72 -5.33 8.54
CA VAL A 9 14.52 -6.55 8.43
C VAL A 9 13.63 -7.71 8.00
N MET A 10 14.00 -8.37 6.91
CA MET A 10 13.40 -9.64 6.48
C MET A 10 14.30 -10.79 6.95
N SER A 11 13.71 -11.95 7.30
CA SER A 11 14.51 -13.17 7.52
C SER A 11 15.15 -13.63 6.20
N ASP A 12 16.22 -14.40 6.30
CA ASP A 12 17.03 -14.81 5.15
C ASP A 12 16.23 -15.54 4.08
N ASP A 13 15.33 -16.45 4.46
CA ASP A 13 14.48 -17.19 3.54
C ASP A 13 13.44 -16.29 2.83
N TYR A 14 12.89 -15.29 3.53
CA TYR A 14 12.01 -14.29 2.95
C TYR A 14 12.76 -13.37 1.98
N PHE A 15 13.94 -12.92 2.38
CA PHE A 15 14.80 -12.10 1.54
C PHE A 15 15.20 -12.87 0.28
N ALA A 16 15.64 -14.12 0.41
CA ALA A 16 16.01 -14.98 -0.72
C ALA A 16 14.83 -15.20 -1.68
N ALA A 17 13.63 -15.46 -1.17
CA ALA A 17 12.42 -15.59 -1.99
C ALA A 17 12.09 -14.30 -2.73
N ALA A 18 12.13 -13.14 -2.06
CA ALA A 18 11.85 -11.83 -2.64
C ALA A 18 12.88 -11.46 -3.72
N ILE A 19 14.17 -11.66 -3.46
CA ILE A 19 15.25 -11.37 -4.41
C ILE A 19 15.19 -12.29 -5.63
N ARG A 20 14.98 -13.60 -5.44
CA ARG A 20 14.78 -14.55 -6.54
C ARG A 20 13.69 -14.05 -7.48
N ARG A 21 12.55 -13.68 -6.92
CA ARG A 21 11.42 -13.16 -7.69
C ARG A 21 11.73 -11.85 -8.41
N ARG A 22 12.39 -10.92 -7.73
CA ARG A 22 12.75 -9.61 -8.29
C ARG A 22 13.74 -9.74 -9.45
N LEU A 23 14.72 -10.63 -9.32
CA LEU A 23 15.72 -10.92 -10.35
C LEU A 23 15.19 -11.87 -11.44
N ARG A 24 13.93 -12.31 -11.33
CA ARG A 24 13.31 -13.27 -12.25
C ARG A 24 14.10 -14.59 -12.41
N LEU A 25 14.79 -14.99 -11.35
CA LEU A 25 15.52 -16.25 -11.33
C LEU A 25 14.54 -17.41 -11.36
N SER A 26 14.86 -18.41 -12.18
CA SER A 26 14.06 -19.63 -12.23
C SER A 26 14.10 -20.36 -10.89
N ARG A 27 12.98 -20.98 -10.51
CA ARG A 27 12.90 -21.88 -9.37
C ARG A 27 13.95 -23.01 -9.45
N ALA A 28 14.19 -23.55 -10.63
CA ALA A 28 15.20 -24.59 -10.87
C ALA A 28 16.64 -24.09 -10.70
N ALA A 29 16.89 -22.79 -10.81
CA ALA A 29 18.21 -22.20 -10.62
C ALA A 29 18.65 -22.13 -9.13
N CYS A 30 17.74 -22.33 -8.18
CA CYS A 30 18.07 -22.53 -6.78
C CYS A 30 18.41 -24.01 -6.53
N ALA A 31 19.64 -24.40 -6.83
CA ALA A 31 20.18 -25.74 -6.55
C ALA A 31 20.17 -26.14 -5.06
N CYS A 32 19.79 -25.23 -4.18
CA CYS A 32 19.73 -25.43 -2.73
C CYS A 32 18.46 -26.15 -2.26
N VAL A 33 17.50 -26.46 -3.14
CA VAL A 33 16.30 -27.25 -2.75
C VAL A 33 16.14 -28.44 -3.69
N PRO A 34 16.78 -29.59 -3.37
CA PRO A 34 16.50 -30.85 -4.06
C PRO A 34 15.01 -31.18 -3.90
N GLY A 35 14.31 -31.43 -5.01
CA GLY A 35 12.90 -31.81 -4.99
C GLY A 35 11.92 -30.65 -4.82
N SER A 36 12.22 -29.47 -5.41
CA SER A 36 11.23 -28.38 -5.49
C SER A 36 9.85 -28.90 -5.88
N PRO A 37 8.79 -28.60 -5.11
CA PRO A 37 7.46 -29.11 -5.41
C PRO A 37 7.02 -28.64 -6.79
N SER A 38 6.58 -29.58 -7.61
CA SER A 38 6.05 -29.28 -8.95
C SER A 38 4.65 -28.66 -8.91
N HIS A 39 3.97 -28.76 -7.78
CA HIS A 39 2.57 -28.36 -7.61
C HIS A 39 2.38 -27.46 -6.36
N CYS A 40 1.45 -26.53 -6.46
CA CYS A 40 1.08 -25.60 -5.41
C CYS A 40 0.46 -26.33 -4.20
N LYS A 41 0.99 -26.07 -3.03
CA LYS A 41 0.54 -26.67 -1.77
C LYS A 41 -0.37 -25.76 -0.93
N HIS A 42 -0.82 -24.62 -1.48
CA HIS A 42 -1.82 -23.81 -0.81
C HIS A 42 -3.08 -24.64 -0.51
N ARG A 43 -3.68 -24.43 0.66
CA ARG A 43 -4.87 -25.17 1.12
C ARG A 43 -6.03 -24.22 1.38
N THR A 44 -7.23 -24.67 1.05
CA THR A 44 -8.47 -24.03 1.50
C THR A 44 -8.62 -24.18 3.03
N LYS A 45 -9.62 -23.51 3.60
CA LYS A 45 -9.96 -23.66 5.03
C LYS A 45 -10.35 -25.10 5.36
N GLU A 46 -10.98 -25.78 4.42
CA GLU A 46 -11.45 -27.16 4.51
C GLU A 46 -10.32 -28.18 4.28
N GLY A 47 -9.10 -27.72 3.95
CA GLY A 47 -7.92 -28.54 3.79
C GLY A 47 -7.64 -29.01 2.36
N ALA A 48 -8.49 -28.72 1.38
CA ALA A 48 -8.25 -29.05 -0.01
C ALA A 48 -7.01 -28.31 -0.55
N ILE A 49 -6.15 -29.04 -1.27
CA ILE A 49 -4.92 -28.50 -1.85
C ILE A 49 -5.23 -27.90 -3.21
N CYS A 50 -4.59 -26.76 -3.55
CA CYS A 50 -4.69 -26.14 -4.86
C CYS A 50 -4.27 -27.11 -5.96
N GLY A 51 -3.10 -27.73 -5.84
CA GLY A 51 -2.60 -28.74 -6.78
C GLY A 51 -2.19 -28.23 -8.16
N GLU A 52 -2.35 -26.94 -8.47
CA GLU A 52 -1.95 -26.39 -9.76
C GLU A 52 -0.43 -26.45 -9.96
N PRO A 53 0.06 -26.67 -11.18
CA PRO A 53 1.49 -26.66 -11.46
C PRO A 53 2.14 -25.34 -11.08
N LEU A 54 3.29 -25.41 -10.45
CA LEU A 54 4.13 -24.25 -10.17
C LEU A 54 5.03 -23.96 -11.38
N ASP A 55 4.84 -22.79 -11.95
CA ASP A 55 5.67 -22.33 -13.06
C ASP A 55 7.06 -21.87 -12.60
N ALA A 56 8.03 -21.90 -13.54
CA ALA A 56 9.43 -21.56 -13.25
C ALA A 56 9.64 -20.12 -12.75
N ARG A 57 8.65 -19.24 -12.92
CA ARG A 57 8.70 -17.83 -12.53
C ARG A 57 7.80 -17.48 -11.36
N ASP A 58 7.20 -18.49 -10.71
CA ASP A 58 6.32 -18.31 -9.54
C ASP A 58 5.07 -17.45 -9.79
N PHE A 59 4.58 -17.35 -11.03
CA PHE A 59 3.39 -16.54 -11.32
C PHE A 59 2.16 -17.12 -10.64
N HIS A 60 1.96 -18.44 -10.70
CA HIS A 60 0.85 -19.07 -10.01
C HIS A 60 0.98 -18.88 -8.50
N ALA A 61 2.14 -19.19 -7.90
CA ALA A 61 2.34 -19.07 -6.46
C ALA A 61 2.03 -17.65 -5.93
N ALA A 62 2.45 -16.63 -6.68
CA ALA A 62 2.25 -15.22 -6.31
C ALA A 62 0.80 -14.71 -6.47
N THR A 63 -0.06 -15.45 -7.18
CA THR A 63 -1.44 -15.05 -7.51
C THR A 63 -2.48 -16.11 -7.13
N CYS A 64 -2.08 -17.15 -6.43
CA CYS A 64 -2.96 -18.21 -6.02
C CYS A 64 -3.99 -17.71 -4.99
N ASN A 65 -5.28 -17.86 -5.32
CA ASN A 65 -6.38 -17.45 -4.44
C ASN A 65 -6.72 -18.50 -3.37
N VAL A 66 -6.13 -19.69 -3.46
CA VAL A 66 -6.38 -20.76 -2.49
C VAL A 66 -5.66 -20.44 -1.17
N GLY A 67 -6.36 -20.55 -0.05
CA GLY A 67 -5.79 -20.35 1.28
C GLY A 67 -5.72 -18.92 1.78
N GLY A 68 -6.30 -17.95 1.05
CA GLY A 68 -6.44 -16.56 1.51
C GLY A 68 -5.13 -15.76 1.57
N GLY A 69 -4.04 -16.26 0.98
CA GLY A 69 -2.74 -15.58 1.00
C GLY A 69 -2.78 -14.21 0.33
N VAL A 70 -3.59 -14.06 -0.72
CA VAL A 70 -3.82 -12.78 -1.40
C VAL A 70 -4.53 -11.80 -0.47
N ASP A 71 -5.53 -12.25 0.31
CA ASP A 71 -6.25 -11.43 1.27
C ASP A 71 -5.34 -10.97 2.42
N PHE A 72 -4.44 -11.83 2.89
CA PHE A 72 -3.44 -11.43 3.89
C PHE A 72 -2.50 -10.33 3.37
N GLY A 73 -2.10 -10.42 2.10
CA GLY A 73 -1.31 -9.37 1.46
C GLY A 73 -2.05 -8.05 1.36
N HIS A 74 -3.33 -8.10 0.97
CA HIS A 74 -4.22 -6.96 0.92
C HIS A 74 -4.39 -6.32 2.31
N ASN A 75 -4.71 -7.11 3.32
CA ASN A 75 -4.91 -6.61 4.69
C ASN A 75 -3.62 -5.96 5.26
N ALA A 76 -2.45 -6.55 5.01
CA ALA A 76 -1.20 -5.95 5.46
C ALA A 76 -0.92 -4.58 4.81
N LEU A 77 -1.25 -4.42 3.52
CA LEU A 77 -1.13 -3.15 2.82
C LEU A 77 -2.14 -2.12 3.37
N ARG A 78 -3.38 -2.54 3.61
CA ARG A 78 -4.42 -1.70 4.22
C ARG A 78 -3.98 -1.19 5.61
N ASP A 79 -3.54 -2.10 6.46
CA ASP A 79 -3.16 -1.79 7.84
C ASP A 79 -1.91 -0.90 7.89
N TRP A 80 -0.95 -1.15 6.99
CA TRP A 80 0.21 -0.27 6.81
C TRP A 80 -0.22 1.15 6.41
N LEU A 81 -1.12 1.27 5.42
CA LEU A 81 -1.57 2.58 4.93
C LEU A 81 -2.34 3.34 6.01
N ALA A 82 -3.24 2.67 6.73
CA ALA A 82 -3.97 3.29 7.84
C ALA A 82 -3.02 3.82 8.92
N GLY A 83 -2.06 3.00 9.37
CA GLY A 83 -1.05 3.42 10.36
C GLY A 83 -0.18 4.56 9.86
N TRP A 84 0.22 4.57 8.59
CA TRP A 84 0.98 5.67 8.01
C TRP A 84 0.18 6.97 7.94
N ILE A 85 -1.11 6.92 7.55
CA ILE A 85 -2.00 8.08 7.55
C ILE A 85 -2.15 8.64 8.97
N GLU A 86 -2.37 7.78 9.97
CA GLU A 86 -2.45 8.19 11.37
C GLU A 86 -1.16 8.88 11.85
N GLU A 87 0.00 8.32 11.50
CA GLU A 87 1.30 8.89 11.85
C GLU A 87 1.50 10.29 11.28
N VAL A 88 1.25 10.48 9.97
CA VAL A 88 1.56 11.75 9.30
C VAL A 88 0.51 12.83 9.54
N THR A 89 -0.75 12.45 9.80
CA THR A 89 -1.85 13.39 10.00
C THR A 89 -2.19 13.65 11.47
N GLY A 90 -1.78 12.75 12.37
CA GLY A 90 -2.19 12.73 13.78
C GLY A 90 -3.69 12.43 13.97
N ARG A 91 -4.38 11.93 12.96
CA ARG A 91 -5.83 11.64 12.97
C ARG A 91 -6.07 10.17 12.70
N ARG A 92 -7.13 9.62 13.28
CA ARG A 92 -7.52 8.22 13.04
C ARG A 92 -7.85 7.98 11.56
N ALA A 93 -7.44 6.81 11.08
CA ALA A 93 -7.75 6.30 9.76
C ALA A 93 -8.48 4.94 9.86
N PRO A 94 -9.81 4.94 10.12
CA PRO A 94 -10.59 3.73 10.23
C PRO A 94 -10.45 2.84 8.99
N THR A 95 -10.50 1.53 9.23
CA THR A 95 -10.45 0.52 8.15
C THR A 95 -11.80 -0.16 7.98
N GLU A 96 -12.03 -0.69 6.76
CA GLU A 96 -13.20 -1.51 6.42
C GLU A 96 -14.55 -0.80 6.62
N GLU A 97 -14.65 0.46 6.22
CA GLU A 97 -15.88 1.23 6.32
C GLU A 97 -16.86 0.89 5.21
N TYR A 98 -18.11 0.62 5.59
CA TYR A 98 -19.20 0.39 4.64
C TYR A 98 -19.78 1.70 4.14
N VAL A 99 -19.95 1.81 2.81
CA VAL A 99 -20.44 3.04 2.16
C VAL A 99 -21.57 2.69 1.21
N THR A 100 -22.79 2.81 1.70
CA THR A 100 -24.02 2.40 1.00
C THR A 100 -24.22 3.08 -0.37
N ALA A 101 -23.69 4.30 -0.55
CA ALA A 101 -23.75 5.01 -1.84
C ALA A 101 -23.13 4.23 -3.01
N TRP A 102 -22.24 3.28 -2.74
CA TRP A 102 -21.62 2.42 -3.74
C TRP A 102 -22.09 0.96 -3.69
N ASP A 103 -23.15 0.67 -2.94
CA ASP A 103 -23.78 -0.64 -2.96
C ASP A 103 -24.31 -0.94 -4.35
N ARG A 104 -24.31 -2.22 -4.73
CA ARG A 104 -24.83 -2.66 -6.03
C ARG A 104 -25.42 -4.07 -5.95
N PRO A 105 -26.29 -4.43 -6.88
CA PRO A 105 -26.68 -5.83 -7.03
C PRO A 105 -25.47 -6.73 -7.24
N LYS A 106 -25.46 -7.90 -6.63
CA LYS A 106 -24.40 -8.90 -6.79
C LYS A 106 -24.32 -9.38 -8.24
N VAL A 107 -23.12 -9.59 -8.75
CA VAL A 107 -22.89 -10.08 -10.12
C VAL A 107 -22.05 -11.37 -10.06
N PRO A 108 -22.51 -12.50 -10.62
CA PRO A 108 -23.81 -12.68 -11.29
C PRO A 108 -24.99 -12.44 -10.33
N ALA A 109 -26.15 -12.10 -10.89
CA ALA A 109 -27.32 -11.81 -10.11
C ALA A 109 -27.72 -13.02 -9.26
N GLU A 110 -27.69 -12.84 -7.95
CA GLU A 110 -28.17 -13.82 -6.99
C GLU A 110 -29.42 -13.24 -6.31
N THR A 111 -30.41 -14.06 -6.13
CA THR A 111 -31.64 -13.72 -5.40
C THR A 111 -31.55 -14.28 -3.99
N ASP A 112 -31.96 -13.51 -3.03
CA ASP A 112 -32.11 -13.97 -1.65
C ASP A 112 -33.27 -14.97 -1.61
N PRO A 113 -33.09 -16.20 -1.11
CA PRO A 113 -34.10 -17.24 -1.15
C PRO A 113 -35.29 -16.94 -0.23
N GLU A 114 -35.11 -16.11 0.82
CA GLU A 114 -36.15 -15.81 1.79
C GLU A 114 -37.01 -14.62 1.35
N THR A 115 -36.37 -13.60 0.76
CA THR A 115 -37.05 -12.34 0.42
C THR A 115 -37.43 -12.22 -1.05
N GLY A 116 -36.84 -13.05 -1.93
CA GLY A 116 -37.00 -12.95 -3.39
C GLY A 116 -36.32 -11.72 -4.01
N LEU A 117 -35.61 -10.91 -3.22
CA LEU A 117 -34.94 -9.69 -3.68
C LEU A 117 -33.52 -9.99 -4.17
N PRO A 118 -32.97 -9.16 -5.09
CA PRO A 118 -31.57 -9.28 -5.49
C PRO A 118 -30.61 -9.11 -4.30
N LYS A 119 -29.67 -10.02 -4.13
CA LYS A 119 -28.61 -9.85 -3.14
C LYS A 119 -27.76 -8.61 -3.46
N ILE A 120 -27.48 -7.85 -2.44
CA ILE A 120 -26.66 -6.64 -2.54
C ILE A 120 -25.21 -6.96 -2.17
N GLU A 121 -24.30 -6.53 -3.02
CA GLU A 121 -22.87 -6.46 -2.70
C GLU A 121 -22.60 -5.11 -2.03
N HIS A 122 -22.42 -5.14 -0.71
CA HIS A 122 -22.10 -3.94 0.05
C HIS A 122 -20.70 -3.41 -0.29
N ALA A 123 -20.61 -2.10 -0.46
CA ALA A 123 -19.34 -1.45 -0.71
C ALA A 123 -18.58 -1.28 0.61
N ARG A 124 -17.44 -1.96 0.72
CA ARG A 124 -16.50 -1.85 1.86
C ARG A 124 -15.21 -1.24 1.38
N LEU A 125 -14.85 -0.08 1.91
CA LEU A 125 -13.64 0.66 1.58
C LEU A 125 -12.56 0.34 2.63
N ASP A 126 -11.31 0.22 2.17
CA ASP A 126 -10.24 -0.33 2.98
C ASP A 126 -9.74 0.64 4.06
N VAL A 127 -9.62 1.93 3.73
CA VAL A 127 -9.21 2.98 4.67
C VAL A 127 -10.05 4.22 4.43
N SER A 128 -10.41 4.93 5.49
CA SER A 128 -11.04 6.26 5.40
C SER A 128 -10.31 7.27 6.30
N PHE A 129 -10.34 8.54 5.91
CA PHE A 129 -9.76 9.62 6.71
C PHE A 129 -10.38 10.96 6.30
N ILE A 130 -10.11 12.00 7.09
CA ILE A 130 -10.48 13.39 6.75
C ILE A 130 -9.27 14.07 6.13
N ASP A 131 -9.40 14.53 4.91
CA ASP A 131 -8.34 15.21 4.18
C ASP A 131 -8.04 16.63 4.71
N GLY A 132 -7.06 17.30 4.11
CA GLY A 132 -6.66 18.66 4.50
C GLY A 132 -7.74 19.72 4.27
N THR A 133 -8.79 19.41 3.49
CA THR A 133 -9.95 20.30 3.23
C THR A 133 -11.13 20.04 4.15
N GLY A 134 -11.01 19.07 5.05
CA GLY A 134 -12.10 18.64 5.94
C GLY A 134 -13.09 17.66 5.32
N ARG A 135 -12.85 17.19 4.07
CA ARG A 135 -13.70 16.23 3.37
C ARG A 135 -13.29 14.80 3.71
N ARG A 136 -14.27 13.90 3.74
CA ARG A 136 -13.98 12.48 3.88
C ARG A 136 -13.38 11.93 2.60
N ALA A 137 -12.25 11.27 2.74
CA ALA A 137 -11.59 10.52 1.67
C ALA A 137 -11.61 9.04 1.99
N TYR A 138 -11.90 8.24 0.98
CA TYR A 138 -11.87 6.79 1.05
C TYR A 138 -10.74 6.26 0.17
N VAL A 139 -10.04 5.25 0.65
CA VAL A 139 -9.01 4.57 -0.12
C VAL A 139 -9.41 3.11 -0.29
N ASN A 140 -9.25 2.61 -1.50
CA ASN A 140 -9.36 1.18 -1.77
C ASN A 140 -8.01 0.68 -2.25
N VAL A 141 -7.38 -0.20 -1.45
CA VAL A 141 -6.05 -0.72 -1.71
C VAL A 141 -6.10 -1.92 -2.65
N ALA A 142 -5.03 -2.13 -3.41
CA ALA A 142 -4.84 -3.36 -4.16
C ALA A 142 -3.35 -3.62 -4.40
N VAL A 143 -2.98 -4.89 -4.34
CA VAL A 143 -1.70 -5.37 -4.88
C VAL A 143 -1.99 -6.06 -6.21
N THR A 144 -1.27 -5.68 -7.27
CA THR A 144 -1.38 -6.29 -8.58
C THR A 144 -0.04 -6.80 -9.06
N SER A 145 -0.04 -7.73 -9.99
CA SER A 145 1.20 -8.27 -10.56
C SER A 145 1.21 -8.06 -12.08
N ALA A 146 2.32 -7.54 -12.57
CA ALA A 146 2.58 -7.52 -14.02
C ALA A 146 2.75 -8.95 -14.57
N GLY A 147 3.19 -9.90 -13.71
CA GLY A 147 3.30 -11.30 -14.05
C GLY A 147 1.94 -12.01 -14.01
N THR A 148 1.63 -12.76 -15.05
CA THR A 148 0.41 -13.57 -15.18
C THR A 148 0.73 -14.84 -15.93
N THR A 149 -0.04 -15.91 -15.71
CA THR A 149 0.05 -17.15 -16.48
C THR A 149 -0.48 -16.97 -17.91
N ARG A 150 -1.35 -15.98 -18.14
CA ARG A 150 -1.94 -15.68 -19.46
C ARG A 150 -0.92 -14.98 -20.36
N ALA A 151 -0.48 -15.64 -21.44
CA ALA A 151 0.59 -15.14 -22.31
C ALA A 151 0.28 -13.78 -22.97
N ALA A 152 -0.92 -13.60 -23.52
CA ALA A 152 -1.32 -12.36 -24.18
C ALA A 152 -1.36 -11.16 -23.19
N GLU A 153 -1.91 -11.37 -22.01
CA GLU A 153 -1.96 -10.36 -20.96
C GLU A 153 -0.55 -9.98 -20.45
N ARG A 154 0.32 -11.01 -20.31
CA ARG A 154 1.72 -10.81 -19.95
C ARG A 154 2.48 -9.98 -20.99
N ALA A 155 2.27 -10.27 -22.29
CA ALA A 155 2.88 -9.49 -23.38
C ALA A 155 2.43 -8.02 -23.34
N LYS A 156 1.13 -7.77 -23.20
CA LYS A 156 0.57 -6.40 -23.03
C LYS A 156 1.20 -5.67 -21.86
N ARG A 157 1.29 -6.32 -20.70
CA ARG A 157 1.85 -5.72 -19.49
C ARG A 157 3.36 -5.52 -19.56
N ALA A 158 4.06 -6.31 -20.36
CA ALA A 158 5.49 -6.15 -20.61
C ALA A 158 5.79 -4.98 -21.55
N ALA A 159 4.89 -4.68 -22.48
CA ALA A 159 5.05 -3.60 -23.45
C ALA A 159 4.77 -2.20 -22.86
N THR A 160 4.00 -2.12 -21.78
CA THR A 160 3.58 -0.85 -21.18
C THR A 160 3.88 -0.83 -19.69
N ASP A 161 4.72 0.11 -19.29
CA ASP A 161 5.10 0.29 -17.90
C ASP A 161 3.88 0.73 -17.06
N GLY A 162 3.59 -0.01 -15.98
CA GLY A 162 2.44 0.24 -15.09
C GLY A 162 1.09 -0.25 -15.59
N ALA A 163 1.01 -0.93 -16.73
CA ALA A 163 -0.26 -1.38 -17.29
C ALA A 163 -1.11 -2.20 -16.29
N ALA A 164 -0.48 -3.02 -15.44
CA ALA A 164 -1.21 -3.81 -14.45
C ALA A 164 -1.83 -2.92 -13.36
N ALA A 165 -1.11 -1.90 -12.91
CA ALA A 165 -1.63 -0.94 -11.94
C ALA A 165 -2.76 -0.10 -12.54
N ASP A 166 -2.62 0.35 -13.79
CA ASP A 166 -3.64 1.16 -14.49
C ASP A 166 -4.92 0.37 -14.74
N ASP A 167 -4.82 -0.91 -15.13
CA ASP A 167 -5.98 -1.80 -15.27
C ASP A 167 -6.73 -1.93 -13.93
N MET A 168 -6.01 -2.12 -12.84
CA MET A 168 -6.60 -2.20 -11.50
C MET A 168 -7.23 -0.87 -11.07
N VAL A 169 -6.58 0.26 -11.32
CA VAL A 169 -7.13 1.61 -11.04
C VAL A 169 -8.45 1.81 -11.79
N ARG A 170 -8.52 1.44 -13.08
CA ARG A 170 -9.76 1.52 -13.86
C ARG A 170 -10.87 0.66 -13.26
N THR A 171 -10.56 -0.58 -12.86
CA THR A 171 -11.49 -1.48 -12.20
C THR A 171 -12.05 -0.88 -10.91
N LYS A 172 -11.19 -0.30 -10.06
CA LYS A 172 -11.61 0.32 -8.80
C LYS A 172 -12.46 1.58 -9.05
N ARG A 173 -12.10 2.42 -10.01
CA ARG A 173 -12.91 3.62 -10.37
C ARG A 173 -14.26 3.27 -10.96
N SER A 174 -14.34 2.20 -11.76
CA SER A 174 -15.62 1.69 -12.25
C SER A 174 -16.49 1.13 -11.12
N ARG A 175 -15.89 0.48 -10.12
CA ARG A 175 -16.61 -0.06 -8.96
C ARG A 175 -17.15 1.04 -8.04
N TYR A 176 -16.40 2.14 -7.88
CA TYR A 176 -16.67 3.25 -6.96
C TYR A 176 -16.70 4.59 -7.70
N PRO A 177 -17.70 4.82 -8.58
CA PRO A 177 -17.72 6.02 -9.39
C PRO A 177 -18.02 7.27 -8.55
N PRO A 178 -17.28 8.40 -8.78
CA PRO A 178 -17.41 9.61 -7.96
C PRO A 178 -18.80 10.23 -7.94
N HIS A 179 -19.54 10.12 -9.06
CA HIS A 179 -20.88 10.71 -9.15
C HIS A 179 -21.90 10.10 -8.19
N LYS A 180 -21.68 8.87 -7.70
CA LYS A 180 -22.56 8.24 -6.70
C LYS A 180 -22.34 8.75 -5.28
N ASN A 181 -21.21 9.39 -5.01
CA ASN A 181 -20.92 9.97 -3.69
C ASN A 181 -20.08 11.26 -3.85
N PRO A 182 -20.68 12.36 -4.33
CA PRO A 182 -19.95 13.59 -4.68
C PRO A 182 -19.39 14.32 -3.45
N GLY A 183 -19.88 14.01 -2.24
CA GLY A 183 -19.42 14.61 -0.99
C GLY A 183 -18.07 14.10 -0.49
N CYS A 184 -17.51 13.05 -1.09
CA CYS A 184 -16.24 12.46 -0.71
C CYS A 184 -15.32 12.23 -1.91
N SER A 185 -14.08 11.89 -1.64
CA SER A 185 -13.13 11.41 -2.66
C SER A 185 -12.86 9.91 -2.50
N MET A 186 -12.66 9.19 -3.61
CA MET A 186 -12.21 7.81 -3.62
C MET A 186 -10.90 7.70 -4.36
N VAL A 187 -9.87 7.21 -3.68
CA VAL A 187 -8.51 7.05 -4.20
C VAL A 187 -8.17 5.56 -4.32
N PRO A 188 -7.96 5.04 -5.52
CA PRO A 188 -7.39 3.72 -5.69
C PRO A 188 -5.91 3.73 -5.31
N PHE A 189 -5.55 3.06 -4.22
CA PHE A 189 -4.15 2.88 -3.81
C PHE A 189 -3.64 1.54 -4.34
N VAL A 190 -3.10 1.57 -5.55
CA VAL A 190 -2.65 0.36 -6.23
C VAL A 190 -1.14 0.28 -6.24
N VAL A 191 -0.63 -0.89 -5.86
CA VAL A 191 0.80 -1.20 -5.84
C VAL A 191 1.07 -2.46 -6.64
N GLU A 192 2.08 -2.43 -7.49
CA GLU A 192 2.53 -3.65 -8.16
C GLU A 192 3.40 -4.50 -7.22
N ALA A 193 3.35 -5.81 -7.38
CA ALA A 193 4.06 -6.77 -6.54
C ALA A 193 5.58 -6.54 -6.43
N LEU A 194 6.17 -5.79 -7.35
CA LEU A 194 7.58 -5.38 -7.29
C LEU A 194 7.79 -3.99 -6.68
N GLY A 195 6.74 -3.38 -6.10
CA GLY A 195 6.83 -2.13 -5.34
C GLY A 195 6.54 -0.85 -6.12
N ARG A 196 6.15 -0.93 -7.41
CA ARG A 196 5.72 0.23 -8.16
C ARG A 196 4.35 0.72 -7.67
N LEU A 197 4.25 2.02 -7.38
CA LEU A 197 3.01 2.69 -7.04
C LEU A 197 2.28 3.17 -8.30
N SER A 198 0.95 3.10 -8.29
CA SER A 198 0.15 3.85 -9.27
C SER A 198 0.32 5.36 -9.04
N PRO A 199 0.11 6.21 -10.08
CA PRO A 199 0.20 7.66 -9.91
C PRO A 199 -0.69 8.19 -8.78
N GLY A 200 -1.94 7.75 -8.68
CA GLY A 200 -2.85 8.15 -7.60
C GLY A 200 -2.40 7.75 -6.21
N ALA A 201 -1.70 6.60 -6.07
CA ALA A 201 -1.10 6.20 -4.80
C ALA A 201 0.09 7.09 -4.42
N GLU A 202 0.94 7.45 -5.39
CA GLU A 202 2.02 8.42 -5.16
C GLU A 202 1.50 9.80 -4.77
N ASP A 203 0.48 10.28 -5.47
CA ASP A 203 -0.13 11.57 -5.20
C ASP A 203 -0.75 11.63 -3.81
N LEU A 204 -1.40 10.55 -3.37
CA LEU A 204 -1.93 10.44 -2.01
C LEU A 204 -0.81 10.56 -0.97
N LEU A 205 0.27 9.79 -1.13
CA LEU A 205 1.40 9.88 -0.21
C LEU A 205 2.00 11.30 -0.17
N ARG A 206 2.13 11.95 -1.33
CA ARG A 206 2.65 13.32 -1.41
C ARG A 206 1.71 14.35 -0.80
N ALA A 207 0.40 14.20 -0.99
CA ALA A 207 -0.60 15.13 -0.47
C ALA A 207 -0.68 15.10 1.06
N LEU A 208 -0.50 13.92 1.66
CA LEU A 208 -0.55 13.75 3.12
C LEU A 208 0.78 14.04 3.81
N ALA A 209 1.90 13.98 3.10
CA ALA A 209 3.22 14.24 3.65
C ALA A 209 3.38 15.72 4.05
N PRO A 210 4.24 16.05 5.04
CA PRO A 210 4.48 17.42 5.50
C PRO A 210 4.80 18.40 4.38
N VAL A 211 4.41 19.66 4.54
CA VAL A 211 4.61 20.70 3.51
C VAL A 211 6.09 21.09 3.36
N ASP A 212 6.86 21.05 4.44
CA ASP A 212 8.29 21.34 4.40
C ASP A 212 9.04 20.34 3.53
N LYS A 213 9.73 20.83 2.51
CA LYS A 213 10.39 20.02 1.46
C LYS A 213 11.39 19.00 2.03
N GLN A 214 12.16 19.38 3.03
CA GLN A 214 13.18 18.51 3.63
C GLN A 214 12.53 17.37 4.42
N THR A 215 11.60 17.68 5.31
CA THR A 215 10.83 16.71 6.09
C THR A 215 10.01 15.79 5.17
N ARG A 216 9.35 16.37 4.14
CA ARG A 216 8.60 15.62 3.14
C ARG A 216 9.44 14.55 2.48
N SER A 217 10.64 14.89 2.03
CA SER A 217 11.51 13.94 1.32
C SER A 217 11.92 12.76 2.20
N VAL A 218 12.18 13.01 3.49
CA VAL A 218 12.51 11.96 4.47
C VAL A 218 11.30 11.08 4.74
N VAL A 219 10.13 11.68 5.00
CA VAL A 219 8.88 10.95 5.29
C VAL A 219 8.49 10.07 4.10
N LEU A 220 8.50 10.60 2.87
CA LEU A 220 8.16 9.83 1.67
C LEU A 220 9.15 8.70 1.40
N ARG A 221 10.45 8.92 1.61
CA ARG A 221 11.45 7.87 1.46
C ARG A 221 11.19 6.73 2.44
N ARG A 222 10.95 7.02 3.71
CA ARG A 222 10.62 6.02 4.74
C ARG A 222 9.32 5.28 4.42
N ALA A 223 8.27 5.99 4.01
CA ALA A 223 7.03 5.38 3.58
C ALA A 223 7.24 4.37 2.44
N LYS A 224 8.00 4.75 1.40
CA LYS A 224 8.30 3.84 0.28
C LYS A 224 9.17 2.65 0.70
N GLN A 225 10.10 2.83 1.62
CA GLN A 225 10.93 1.75 2.16
C GLN A 225 10.09 0.75 2.95
N SER A 226 9.31 1.21 3.94
CA SER A 226 8.45 0.34 4.76
C SER A 226 7.39 -0.35 3.92
N LEU A 227 6.75 0.35 2.98
CA LEU A 227 5.81 -0.23 2.04
C LEU A 227 6.45 -1.35 1.20
N SER A 228 7.67 -1.12 0.70
CA SER A 228 8.40 -2.14 -0.06
C SER A 228 8.64 -3.40 0.78
N VAL A 229 9.02 -3.25 2.04
CA VAL A 229 9.21 -4.39 2.95
C VAL A 229 7.90 -5.13 3.17
N VAL A 230 6.79 -4.42 3.44
CA VAL A 230 5.46 -5.05 3.59
C VAL A 230 5.11 -5.90 2.38
N ILE A 231 5.24 -5.34 1.17
CA ILE A 231 4.88 -6.03 -0.07
C ILE A 231 5.79 -7.23 -0.31
N GLN A 232 7.11 -7.08 -0.15
CA GLN A 232 8.07 -8.16 -0.40
C GLN A 232 7.93 -9.28 0.64
N THR A 233 7.69 -8.96 1.90
CA THR A 233 7.43 -9.96 2.94
C THR A 233 6.18 -10.77 2.62
N ARG A 234 5.10 -10.12 2.20
CA ARG A 234 3.85 -10.81 1.83
C ARG A 234 3.97 -11.62 0.56
N LEU A 235 4.72 -11.12 -0.42
CA LEU A 235 5.04 -11.91 -1.61
C LEU A 235 5.84 -13.16 -1.24
N ALA A 236 6.86 -13.03 -0.38
CA ALA A 236 7.64 -14.17 0.09
C ALA A 236 6.78 -15.19 0.86
N ASP A 237 5.83 -14.74 1.70
CA ASP A 237 4.84 -15.61 2.35
C ASP A 237 4.09 -16.48 1.34
N LEU A 238 3.59 -15.86 0.25
CA LEU A 238 2.87 -16.58 -0.80
C LEU A 238 3.76 -17.62 -1.50
N LEU A 239 4.98 -17.24 -1.84
CA LEU A 239 5.92 -18.12 -2.53
C LEU A 239 6.33 -19.31 -1.65
N LEU A 240 6.71 -19.05 -0.41
CA LEU A 240 7.16 -20.07 0.53
C LEU A 240 6.02 -20.99 0.97
N SER A 241 4.81 -20.46 1.15
CA SER A 241 3.65 -21.28 1.51
C SER A 241 3.17 -22.17 0.36
N ALA A 242 3.35 -21.73 -0.90
CA ALA A 242 3.07 -22.57 -2.06
C ALA A 242 4.01 -23.79 -2.17
N GLU A 243 5.20 -23.69 -1.60
CA GLU A 243 6.22 -24.75 -1.58
C GLU A 243 6.08 -25.70 -0.38
N ARG A 244 5.67 -25.18 0.77
CA ARG A 244 5.65 -25.92 2.03
C ARG A 244 4.32 -26.62 2.26
N SER A 245 4.35 -27.93 2.51
CA SER A 245 3.20 -28.56 3.16
C SER A 245 3.07 -27.95 4.58
N ARG A 246 1.87 -27.52 4.98
CA ARG A 246 1.61 -27.03 6.37
C ARG A 246 1.75 -28.15 7.41
N GLY A 247 2.85 -28.89 7.42
CA GLY A 247 3.23 -29.86 8.44
C GLY A 247 4.48 -29.41 9.20
N ALA A 248 5.34 -28.60 8.59
CA ALA A 248 6.34 -27.85 9.35
C ALA A 248 5.63 -26.59 9.88
N ALA A 249 5.53 -26.46 11.21
CA ALA A 249 4.88 -25.32 11.85
C ALA A 249 5.39 -24.05 11.17
N ALA A 250 4.48 -23.38 10.42
CA ALA A 250 4.78 -22.03 9.99
C ALA A 250 5.24 -21.30 11.27
N PRO A 251 6.35 -20.57 11.23
CA PRO A 251 6.70 -19.73 12.36
C PRO A 251 5.44 -18.96 12.65
N LYS A 252 4.88 -19.13 13.87
CA LYS A 252 3.66 -18.42 14.29
C LYS A 252 3.95 -16.98 13.93
N ASN A 253 3.34 -16.49 12.84
CA ASN A 253 3.48 -15.10 12.44
C ASN A 253 3.08 -14.33 13.70
N LYS A 254 4.07 -13.96 14.52
CA LYS A 254 3.87 -12.88 15.46
C LYS A 254 3.19 -11.84 14.59
N LYS A 255 1.94 -11.48 14.94
CA LYS A 255 1.30 -10.31 14.35
C LYS A 255 2.44 -9.32 14.25
N VAL A 256 2.90 -9.05 13.03
CA VAL A 256 3.77 -7.92 12.78
C VAL A 256 2.78 -6.77 12.93
N SER A 257 2.47 -6.49 14.21
CA SER A 257 1.88 -5.23 14.57
C SER A 257 2.99 -4.26 14.23
N PHE A 258 2.84 -3.59 13.10
CA PHE A 258 3.56 -2.38 12.82
C PHE A 258 3.06 -1.37 13.87
N PHE A 259 3.48 -1.60 15.12
CA PHE A 259 3.48 -0.53 16.09
C PHE A 259 4.52 0.45 15.56
N PHE A 260 4.06 1.46 14.87
CA PHE A 260 4.78 2.70 14.78
C PHE A 260 4.91 3.24 16.20
N SER A 261 5.76 2.56 16.98
CA SER A 261 6.05 2.94 18.35
C SER A 261 6.96 4.15 18.27
N SER A 262 6.40 5.29 18.00
CA SER A 262 6.76 6.52 18.69
C SER A 262 6.20 7.78 18.01
N PRO A 263 5.35 8.53 18.70
CA PRO A 263 5.12 9.94 18.39
C PRO A 263 6.37 10.81 18.62
N LEU A 264 7.49 10.21 19.03
CA LEU A 264 8.76 10.90 19.28
C LEU A 264 9.47 11.37 18.00
N PHE A 265 9.18 10.79 16.84
CA PHE A 265 9.98 11.05 15.63
C PHE A 265 9.69 12.40 14.96
N LEU A 266 8.45 12.90 15.04
CA LEU A 266 8.13 14.25 14.56
C LEU A 266 8.63 15.33 15.53
N LYS A 267 8.71 15.02 16.84
CA LYS A 267 9.24 15.97 17.84
C LYS A 267 10.74 16.23 17.65
N ASP A 268 11.52 15.25 17.28
CA ASP A 268 12.97 15.41 17.09
C ASP A 268 13.35 16.17 15.82
N ILE A 269 12.53 16.06 14.76
CA ILE A 269 12.77 16.82 13.52
C ILE A 269 12.39 18.31 13.68
N THR A 270 11.47 18.64 14.58
CA THR A 270 11.02 20.01 14.80
C THR A 270 11.79 20.74 15.91
N ALA A 271 12.44 20.03 16.83
CA ALA A 271 13.12 20.57 18.00
C ALA A 271 14.27 21.57 17.73
N PRO A 272 15.11 21.45 16.68
CA PRO A 272 16.21 22.39 16.48
C PRO A 272 15.79 23.80 16.06
N ARG A 273 14.61 23.96 15.44
CA ARG A 273 14.19 25.26 14.88
C ARG A 273 13.57 26.20 15.90
N GLN A 274 12.84 25.69 16.88
CA GLN A 274 12.24 26.52 17.91
C GLN A 274 13.28 27.13 18.85
N ARG A 275 14.37 26.42 19.15
CA ARG A 275 15.47 26.96 19.97
C ARG A 275 16.27 28.06 19.28
N ARG A 276 16.35 28.07 17.95
CA ARG A 276 17.04 29.17 17.21
C ARG A 276 16.18 30.43 17.08
N LEU A 277 14.86 30.31 17.01
CA LEU A 277 13.95 31.48 16.98
C LEU A 277 13.84 32.15 18.35
N ALA A 278 13.80 31.38 19.44
CA ALA A 278 13.78 31.89 20.78
C ALA A 278 15.10 32.65 21.13
N ARG A 279 16.26 32.21 20.66
CA ARG A 279 17.53 32.92 20.86
C ARG A 279 17.67 34.19 20.01
N ARG A 280 16.96 34.35 18.89
CA ARG A 280 16.93 35.58 18.10
C ARG A 280 16.01 36.64 18.65
N ALA A 281 14.97 36.28 19.41
CA ALA A 281 14.04 37.20 20.02
C ALA A 281 14.63 37.94 21.23
N THR A 282 15.67 37.39 21.86
CA THR A 282 16.29 38.00 23.06
C THR A 282 17.52 38.91 22.77
N SER A 283 17.98 38.97 21.51
CA SER A 283 19.15 39.82 21.16
C SER A 283 18.80 41.09 20.38
N GLY A 284 17.53 41.45 20.29
CA GLY A 284 17.06 42.63 19.54
C GLY A 284 16.78 43.84 20.41
N LYS A 285 17.78 44.36 21.12
CA LYS A 285 17.77 45.75 21.54
C LYS A 285 18.49 46.60 20.51
N GLY A 286 17.76 47.51 19.87
CA GLY A 286 18.31 48.70 19.22
C GLY A 286 18.35 48.61 17.70
N LEU A 287 17.33 49.14 17.06
CA LEU A 287 17.48 50.10 15.95
C LEU A 287 16.14 50.81 15.72
N LYS A 288 16.18 52.11 16.14
CA LYS A 288 15.14 53.05 15.86
C LYS A 288 15.13 53.46 14.40
N GLN A 289 13.92 53.71 13.91
CA GLN A 289 13.52 54.68 12.90
C GLN A 289 14.27 54.72 11.55
N LYS A 290 13.55 54.41 10.50
CA LYS A 290 13.35 55.32 9.35
C LYS A 290 12.09 54.90 8.60
N SER A 291 11.00 55.62 8.89
CA SER A 291 9.86 55.81 8.01
C SER A 291 10.28 56.71 6.84
N GLU A 292 9.54 56.58 5.77
CA GLU A 292 9.41 57.48 4.63
C GLU A 292 10.03 57.05 3.32
N PHE A 293 9.18 57.30 2.30
CA PHE A 293 9.41 57.27 0.87
C PHE A 293 9.16 55.96 0.14
N PHE A 294 7.98 55.76 -0.41
CA PHE A 294 7.68 55.83 -1.82
C PHE A 294 6.20 55.54 -2.07
N ALA A 295 5.42 56.61 -2.08
CA ALA A 295 4.16 56.68 -2.83
C ALA A 295 4.48 57.17 -4.27
N SER A 296 3.61 56.75 -5.20
CA SER A 296 3.49 57.28 -6.57
C SER A 296 4.23 56.59 -7.67
N ARG A 297 3.51 55.80 -8.42
CA ARG A 297 3.26 56.04 -9.86
C ARG A 297 2.12 55.17 -10.41
N LYS A 298 0.96 55.81 -10.48
CA LYS A 298 -0.12 55.47 -11.44
C LYS A 298 0.27 55.95 -12.83
N LYS A 299 -0.26 55.20 -13.83
CA LYS A 299 -0.72 55.62 -15.16
C LYS A 299 0.16 55.30 -16.37
N HIS A 300 -0.61 54.77 -17.35
CA HIS A 300 -0.45 54.71 -18.83
C HIS A 300 0.41 53.52 -19.32
N LYS A 301 -0.10 52.59 -20.08
CA LYS A 301 -1.05 52.55 -21.22
C LYS A 301 -1.73 51.18 -21.24
#